data_2c606db4cf007da8aa4fdd4e76df8019
#
_entry.id   2c606db4cf007da8aa4fdd4e76df8019
#
_cell.length_a   1.000
_cell.length_b   1.000
_cell.length_c   1.000
_cell.angle_alpha   90.00
_cell.angle_beta   90.00
_cell.angle_gamma   90.00
#
_symmetry.space_group_name_H-M   'P 1'
#
loop_
_entity.id
_entity.type
_entity.pdbx_description
1 polymer ?
#
loop_
_entity_poly.entity_id
_entity_poly.type
_entity_poly.pdbx_seq_one_letter_code
_entity_poly.pdbx_strand_id
1 'polypeptide(L)'
;MEKLFKLKAHGTDVKTEIRAGITTFFAMAYIIFVNSNYLSMTGMNKTGVMVATCISAAIGCLLTAFLANVPFCQAPGMGLNTFFTFTVCFGMGYTWEQALAIVFISGVLFLVVTVSPLRKKIIEAIPASLKAAISAGIGFFIALIGMFNVNIVTAFGTGIAGAYTDMGSITKGAALLALIGLAITAILVAYRVKGAIFIGIIATTLIGFLMGQTTIPESFTVAGIGEAFGEVAFKLDFSGALSAGGVVPFLTAIITFAICDCFDTVGTLLGTAGNAGMLDENGNFPGGDRALIADAIATCTGALLGTSTVTTFVESSTGIEDGGRTGLTSMTTGI
;
A
#
# COMPACT_ATOMS: atom_id res chain seq x y z
N MET A 1 -3.58 10.47 -26.19
CA MET A 1 -3.89 9.21 -25.49
C MET A 1 -3.48 7.99 -26.31
N GLU A 2 -3.99 7.77 -27.52
CA GLU A 2 -3.66 6.59 -28.34
C GLU A 2 -2.15 6.43 -28.64
N LYS A 3 -1.47 7.53 -29.02
CA LYS A 3 0.00 7.50 -29.28
C LYS A 3 0.83 7.14 -28.03
N LEU A 4 0.34 7.50 -26.83
CA LEU A 4 1.06 7.33 -25.59
C LEU A 4 0.81 5.95 -24.98
N PHE A 5 -0.46 5.54 -24.90
CA PHE A 5 -0.88 4.32 -24.20
C PHE A 5 -1.19 3.14 -25.12
N LYS A 6 -1.23 3.34 -26.45
CA LYS A 6 -1.52 2.29 -27.45
C LYS A 6 -2.81 1.52 -27.18
N LEU A 7 -3.88 2.24 -26.85
CA LEU A 7 -5.14 1.67 -26.39
C LEU A 7 -5.71 0.59 -27.29
N LYS A 8 -5.72 0.83 -28.61
CA LYS A 8 -6.22 -0.15 -29.59
C LYS A 8 -5.41 -1.44 -29.61
N ALA A 9 -4.09 -1.35 -29.41
CA ALA A 9 -3.22 -2.53 -29.35
C ALA A 9 -3.50 -3.39 -28.11
N HIS A 10 -4.03 -2.79 -27.05
CA HIS A 10 -4.43 -3.46 -25.80
C HIS A 10 -5.93 -3.80 -25.76
N GLY A 11 -6.67 -3.59 -26.85
CA GLY A 11 -8.09 -3.92 -26.96
C GLY A 11 -9.02 -3.10 -26.06
N THR A 12 -8.64 -1.85 -25.76
CA THR A 12 -9.37 -0.96 -24.86
C THR A 12 -9.62 0.42 -25.49
N ASP A 13 -10.38 1.26 -24.82
CA ASP A 13 -10.67 2.63 -25.23
C ASP A 13 -10.55 3.60 -24.05
N VAL A 14 -10.52 4.91 -24.34
CA VAL A 14 -10.33 5.98 -23.34
C VAL A 14 -11.42 5.94 -22.26
N LYS A 15 -12.67 5.67 -22.62
CA LYS A 15 -13.80 5.66 -21.69
C LYS A 15 -13.69 4.50 -20.70
N THR A 16 -13.32 3.33 -21.19
CA THR A 16 -13.09 2.13 -20.37
C THR A 16 -11.93 2.34 -19.41
N GLU A 17 -10.80 2.88 -19.89
CA GLU A 17 -9.62 3.14 -19.06
C GLU A 17 -9.90 4.18 -17.95
N ILE A 18 -10.61 5.28 -18.27
CA ILE A 18 -10.98 6.29 -17.26
C ILE A 18 -11.94 5.67 -16.23
N ARG A 19 -12.94 4.91 -16.66
CA ARG A 19 -13.86 4.25 -15.74
C ARG A 19 -13.09 3.28 -14.83
N ALA A 20 -12.22 2.46 -15.39
CA ALA A 20 -11.37 1.54 -14.64
C ALA A 20 -10.48 2.26 -13.61
N GLY A 21 -9.88 3.40 -14.00
CA GLY A 21 -9.08 4.22 -13.09
C GLY A 21 -9.89 4.79 -11.92
N ILE A 22 -11.10 5.28 -12.19
CA ILE A 22 -12.00 5.75 -11.15
C ILE A 22 -12.42 4.61 -10.21
N THR A 23 -12.72 3.43 -10.75
CA THR A 23 -13.05 2.23 -9.93
C THR A 23 -11.88 1.85 -9.02
N THR A 24 -10.65 1.84 -9.54
CA THR A 24 -9.44 1.57 -8.74
C THR A 24 -9.24 2.64 -7.67
N PHE A 25 -9.39 3.94 -8.02
CA PHE A 25 -9.27 5.02 -7.04
C PHE A 25 -10.19 4.79 -5.83
N PHE A 26 -11.46 4.52 -6.07
CA PHE A 26 -12.39 4.29 -4.97
C PHE A 26 -12.08 3.01 -4.18
N ALA A 27 -11.51 1.99 -4.81
CA ALA A 27 -11.11 0.79 -4.10
C ALA A 27 -9.92 1.02 -3.15
N MET A 28 -8.99 1.92 -3.51
CA MET A 28 -7.76 2.17 -2.75
C MET A 28 -7.78 3.48 -1.93
N ALA A 29 -8.79 4.35 -2.08
CA ALA A 29 -8.83 5.65 -1.42
C ALA A 29 -8.79 5.59 0.12
N TYR A 30 -9.15 4.46 0.72
CA TYR A 30 -9.05 4.24 2.16
C TYR A 30 -7.63 4.44 2.70
N ILE A 31 -6.60 4.23 1.87
CA ILE A 31 -5.19 4.34 2.28
C ILE A 31 -4.82 5.75 2.76
N ILE A 32 -5.47 6.78 2.22
CA ILE A 32 -5.25 8.18 2.61
C ILE A 32 -5.44 8.35 4.13
N PHE A 33 -6.47 7.74 4.67
CA PHE A 33 -6.78 7.82 6.10
C PHE A 33 -6.02 6.77 6.92
N VAL A 34 -5.91 5.56 6.41
CA VAL A 34 -5.30 4.45 7.14
C VAL A 34 -3.79 4.66 7.28
N ASN A 35 -3.08 5.03 6.21
CA ASN A 35 -1.66 5.34 6.28
C ASN A 35 -1.36 6.48 7.25
N SER A 36 -2.11 7.59 7.16
CA SER A 36 -1.92 8.73 8.06
C SER A 36 -2.18 8.38 9.52
N ASN A 37 -3.13 7.49 9.81
CA ASN A 37 -3.38 7.03 11.17
C ASN A 37 -2.19 6.22 11.72
N TYR A 38 -1.61 5.29 10.93
CA TYR A 38 -0.48 4.48 11.39
C TYR A 38 0.79 5.28 11.60
N LEU A 39 1.18 6.08 10.60
CA LEU A 39 2.40 6.84 10.70
C LEU A 39 2.32 7.95 11.77
N SER A 40 1.15 8.55 11.99
CA SER A 40 0.98 9.54 13.06
C SER A 40 1.19 8.98 14.47
N MET A 41 1.06 7.67 14.67
CA MET A 41 1.38 7.02 15.96
C MET A 41 2.86 7.16 16.32
N THR A 42 3.75 7.35 15.35
CA THR A 42 5.19 7.56 15.56
C THR A 42 5.56 9.01 15.89
N GLY A 43 4.57 9.92 15.99
CA GLY A 43 4.77 11.34 16.22
C GLY A 43 4.76 12.21 14.97
N MET A 44 4.55 11.64 13.78
CA MET A 44 4.41 12.42 12.54
C MET A 44 3.11 13.22 12.52
N ASN A 45 3.15 14.40 11.91
CA ASN A 45 1.94 15.19 11.68
C ASN A 45 0.96 14.46 10.75
N LYS A 46 -0.22 14.12 11.29
CA LYS A 46 -1.23 13.32 10.58
C LYS A 46 -1.68 13.94 9.25
N THR A 47 -1.91 15.26 9.24
CA THR A 47 -2.31 16.00 8.02
C THR A 47 -1.16 16.02 7.02
N GLY A 48 0.07 16.22 7.49
CA GLY A 48 1.26 16.15 6.64
C GLY A 48 1.44 14.81 5.97
N VAL A 49 1.30 13.71 6.73
CA VAL A 49 1.36 12.34 6.18
C VAL A 49 0.22 12.08 5.19
N MET A 50 -0.99 12.60 5.43
CA MET A 50 -2.12 12.46 4.51
C MET A 50 -1.81 13.09 3.16
N VAL A 51 -1.25 14.29 3.15
CA VAL A 51 -0.82 14.99 1.93
C VAL A 51 0.33 14.25 1.25
N ALA A 52 1.34 13.81 2.02
CA ALA A 52 2.44 13.00 1.51
C ALA A 52 1.94 11.71 0.84
N THR A 53 0.93 11.06 1.43
CA THR A 53 0.28 9.87 0.88
C THR A 53 -0.35 10.15 -0.48
N CYS A 54 -1.14 11.21 -0.61
CA CYS A 54 -1.78 11.59 -1.87
C CYS A 54 -0.74 11.92 -2.96
N ILE A 55 0.25 12.74 -2.63
CA ILE A 55 1.28 13.16 -3.61
C ILE A 55 2.14 11.96 -4.04
N SER A 56 2.57 11.13 -3.09
CA SER A 56 3.40 9.96 -3.40
C SER A 56 2.64 8.91 -4.22
N ALA A 57 1.36 8.67 -3.92
CA ALA A 57 0.50 7.80 -4.71
C ALA A 57 0.30 8.33 -6.13
N ALA A 58 0.04 9.64 -6.29
CA ALA A 58 -0.07 10.28 -7.60
C ALA A 58 1.22 10.10 -8.41
N ILE A 59 2.39 10.38 -7.81
CA ILE A 59 3.70 10.19 -8.46
C ILE A 59 3.90 8.72 -8.84
N GLY A 60 3.65 7.77 -7.93
CA GLY A 60 3.78 6.33 -8.19
C GLY A 60 2.89 5.87 -9.34
N CYS A 61 1.62 6.26 -9.35
CA CYS A 61 0.68 5.96 -10.43
C CYS A 61 1.12 6.57 -11.77
N LEU A 62 1.62 7.80 -11.78
CA LEU A 62 2.15 8.44 -12.99
C LEU A 62 3.42 7.75 -13.49
N LEU A 63 4.34 7.36 -12.59
CA LEU A 63 5.53 6.59 -12.96
C LEU A 63 5.14 5.26 -13.60
N THR A 64 4.20 4.53 -13.01
CA THR A 64 3.69 3.28 -13.57
C THR A 64 3.01 3.49 -14.93
N ALA A 65 2.23 4.56 -15.06
CA ALA A 65 1.55 4.92 -16.30
C ALA A 65 2.52 5.19 -17.45
N PHE A 66 3.58 5.99 -17.19
CA PHE A 66 4.47 6.44 -18.27
C PHE A 66 5.66 5.51 -18.50
N LEU A 67 6.21 4.87 -17.47
CA LEU A 67 7.36 3.97 -17.61
C LEU A 67 6.94 2.57 -18.06
N ALA A 68 5.88 2.02 -17.45
CA ALA A 68 5.47 0.65 -17.68
C ALA A 68 4.27 0.51 -18.64
N ASN A 69 3.43 1.52 -18.73
CA ASN A 69 2.16 1.51 -19.48
C ASN A 69 1.26 0.34 -19.07
N VAL A 70 1.06 0.16 -17.77
CA VAL A 70 0.27 -0.94 -17.19
C VAL A 70 -0.81 -0.38 -16.26
N PRO A 71 -1.95 -1.07 -16.09
CA PRO A 71 -3.10 -0.60 -15.32
C PRO A 71 -2.95 -0.84 -13.81
N PHE A 72 -1.72 -0.75 -13.29
CA PHE A 72 -1.43 -0.94 -11.88
C PHE A 72 -1.20 0.39 -11.18
N CYS A 73 -1.85 0.59 -10.05
CA CYS A 73 -1.78 1.79 -9.25
C CYS A 73 -0.88 1.56 -8.04
N GLN A 74 -0.26 2.62 -7.57
CA GLN A 74 0.66 2.58 -6.45
C GLN A 74 0.21 3.54 -5.35
N ALA A 75 0.43 3.11 -4.11
CA ALA A 75 0.24 3.94 -2.92
C ALA A 75 1.06 3.38 -1.75
N PRO A 76 1.17 4.09 -0.60
CA PRO A 76 1.87 3.57 0.57
C PRO A 76 1.31 2.22 1.04
N GLY A 77 2.16 1.17 1.02
CA GLY A 77 1.78 -0.22 1.27
C GLY A 77 1.51 -0.52 2.74
N MET A 78 0.33 -1.06 3.07
CA MET A 78 -0.11 -1.27 4.46
C MET A 78 0.78 -2.23 5.25
N GLY A 79 1.24 -3.32 4.64
CA GLY A 79 2.12 -4.28 5.30
C GLY A 79 3.43 -3.64 5.75
N LEU A 80 4.04 -2.85 4.88
CA LEU A 80 5.30 -2.16 5.15
C LEU A 80 5.12 -0.93 6.05
N ASN A 81 3.97 -0.24 6.00
CA ASN A 81 3.65 0.86 6.92
C ASN A 81 3.53 0.39 8.37
N THR A 82 2.97 -0.80 8.57
CA THR A 82 2.92 -1.43 9.88
C THR A 82 4.30 -1.89 10.36
N PHE A 83 5.11 -2.44 9.49
CA PHE A 83 6.50 -2.77 9.79
C PHE A 83 7.30 -1.50 10.16
N PHE A 84 7.10 -0.40 9.42
CA PHE A 84 7.66 0.92 9.73
C PHE A 84 7.30 1.36 11.16
N THR A 85 6.00 1.38 11.47
CA THR A 85 5.49 1.91 12.73
C THR A 85 5.84 1.00 13.90
N PHE A 86 5.46 -0.27 13.83
CA PHE A 86 5.52 -1.16 15.00
C PHE A 86 6.88 -1.85 15.16
N THR A 87 7.53 -2.22 14.08
CA THR A 87 8.80 -2.92 14.18
C THR A 87 9.96 -1.94 14.23
N VAL A 88 10.04 -1.02 13.26
CA VAL A 88 11.21 -0.14 13.15
C VAL A 88 11.14 0.98 14.19
N CYS A 89 10.02 1.73 14.27
CA CYS A 89 9.94 2.82 15.23
C CYS A 89 9.74 2.32 16.66
N PHE A 90 8.74 1.50 16.94
CA PHE A 90 8.45 1.09 18.33
C PHE A 90 9.32 -0.08 18.79
N GLY A 91 9.58 -1.07 17.92
CA GLY A 91 10.32 -2.27 18.30
C GLY A 91 11.84 -2.08 18.36
N MET A 92 12.41 -1.40 17.35
CA MET A 92 13.84 -1.13 17.25
C MET A 92 14.24 0.22 17.86
N GLY A 93 13.28 1.10 18.18
CA GLY A 93 13.54 2.40 18.84
C GLY A 93 14.04 3.51 17.90
N TYR A 94 13.84 3.38 16.59
CA TYR A 94 14.17 4.43 15.64
C TYR A 94 13.13 5.56 15.69
N THR A 95 13.58 6.79 15.51
CA THR A 95 12.64 7.89 15.25
C THR A 95 12.05 7.76 13.84
N TRP A 96 10.94 8.42 13.56
CA TRP A 96 10.32 8.34 12.25
C TRP A 96 11.21 8.93 11.13
N GLU A 97 12.02 9.96 11.43
CA GLU A 97 12.99 10.54 10.49
C GLU A 97 14.08 9.53 10.12
N GLN A 98 14.54 8.77 11.11
CA GLN A 98 15.51 7.69 10.91
C GLN A 98 14.90 6.53 10.12
N ALA A 99 13.65 6.17 10.42
CA ALA A 99 12.93 5.15 9.70
C ALA A 99 12.66 5.55 8.24
N LEU A 100 12.35 6.83 7.95
CA LEU A 100 12.26 7.35 6.57
C LEU A 100 13.59 7.24 5.83
N ALA A 101 14.72 7.53 6.50
CA ALA A 101 16.04 7.36 5.91
C ALA A 101 16.32 5.87 5.56
N ILE A 102 15.93 4.94 6.44
CA ILE A 102 16.01 3.49 6.18
C ILE A 102 15.17 3.10 4.96
N VAL A 103 13.92 3.57 4.87
CA VAL A 103 13.03 3.33 3.72
C VAL A 103 13.63 3.89 2.44
N PHE A 104 14.19 5.10 2.47
CA PHE A 104 14.84 5.68 1.29
C PHE A 104 16.01 4.83 0.79
N ILE A 105 16.89 4.40 1.70
CA ILE A 105 18.02 3.53 1.35
C ILE A 105 17.52 2.17 0.83
N SER A 106 16.46 1.61 1.42
CA SER A 106 15.85 0.37 0.94
C SER A 106 15.30 0.51 -0.48
N GLY A 107 14.64 1.63 -0.80
CA GLY A 107 14.17 1.95 -2.15
C GLY A 107 15.31 2.08 -3.15
N VAL A 108 16.40 2.73 -2.79
CA VAL A 108 17.62 2.80 -3.63
C VAL A 108 18.22 1.42 -3.84
N LEU A 109 18.31 0.60 -2.79
CA LEU A 109 18.79 -0.77 -2.88
C LEU A 109 17.89 -1.61 -3.81
N PHE A 110 16.57 -1.48 -3.66
CA PHE A 110 15.60 -2.15 -4.53
C PHE A 110 15.74 -1.71 -5.99
N LEU A 111 15.92 -0.42 -6.24
CA LEU A 111 16.18 0.11 -7.59
C LEU A 111 17.46 -0.49 -8.20
N VAL A 112 18.56 -0.52 -7.46
CA VAL A 112 19.83 -1.10 -7.91
C VAL A 112 19.67 -2.60 -8.22
N VAL A 113 18.99 -3.34 -7.35
CA VAL A 113 18.69 -4.76 -7.57
C VAL A 113 17.83 -4.95 -8.83
N THR A 114 16.80 -4.13 -8.99
CA THR A 114 15.84 -4.24 -10.11
C THR A 114 16.50 -3.97 -11.46
N VAL A 115 17.39 -2.99 -11.55
CA VAL A 115 18.11 -2.66 -12.78
C VAL A 115 19.23 -3.67 -13.07
N SER A 116 19.76 -4.33 -12.06
CA SER A 116 20.84 -5.30 -12.20
C SER A 116 20.34 -6.70 -12.61
N PRO A 117 21.22 -7.55 -13.20
CA PRO A 117 20.87 -8.94 -13.48
C PRO A 117 20.63 -9.78 -12.20
N LEU A 118 20.96 -9.23 -11.04
CA LEU A 118 20.81 -9.90 -9.74
C LEU A 118 19.34 -10.19 -9.42
N ARG A 119 18.40 -9.34 -9.89
CA ARG A 119 16.97 -9.53 -9.72
C ARG A 119 16.48 -10.91 -10.17
N LYS A 120 16.84 -11.33 -11.40
CA LYS A 120 16.44 -12.65 -11.93
C LYS A 120 16.92 -13.77 -11.03
N LYS A 121 18.18 -13.70 -10.59
CA LYS A 121 18.77 -14.70 -9.70
C LYS A 121 18.06 -14.74 -8.34
N ILE A 122 17.68 -13.59 -7.77
CA ILE A 122 16.94 -13.52 -6.49
C ILE A 122 15.55 -14.13 -6.66
N ILE A 123 14.80 -13.74 -7.71
CA ILE A 123 13.45 -14.27 -7.96
C ILE A 123 13.48 -15.78 -8.25
N GLU A 124 14.47 -16.27 -8.99
CA GLU A 124 14.64 -17.69 -9.30
C GLU A 124 15.12 -18.51 -8.09
N ALA A 125 15.94 -17.92 -7.22
CA ALA A 125 16.43 -18.57 -6.00
C ALA A 125 15.33 -18.87 -4.98
N ILE A 126 14.19 -18.15 -5.04
CA ILE A 126 13.13 -18.31 -4.08
C ILE A 126 12.10 -19.31 -4.60
N PRO A 127 11.86 -20.42 -3.83
CA PRO A 127 10.87 -21.41 -4.18
C PRO A 127 9.46 -20.81 -4.35
N ALA A 128 8.67 -21.35 -5.27
CA ALA A 128 7.29 -20.88 -5.49
C ALA A 128 6.42 -20.94 -4.22
N SER A 129 6.64 -21.96 -3.38
CA SER A 129 5.96 -22.10 -2.09
C SER A 129 6.26 -20.93 -1.13
N LEU A 130 7.52 -20.43 -1.13
CA LEU A 130 7.89 -19.30 -0.28
C LEU A 130 7.29 -17.99 -0.81
N LYS A 131 7.24 -17.78 -2.13
CA LYS A 131 6.56 -16.63 -2.74
C LYS A 131 5.08 -16.58 -2.34
N ALA A 132 4.39 -17.72 -2.44
CA ALA A 132 2.99 -17.83 -2.03
C ALA A 132 2.83 -17.61 -0.51
N ALA A 133 3.76 -18.12 0.31
CA ALA A 133 3.73 -17.95 1.76
C ALA A 133 3.92 -16.49 2.19
N ILE A 134 4.77 -15.72 1.49
CA ILE A 134 4.98 -14.28 1.77
C ILE A 134 3.67 -13.52 1.54
N SER A 135 3.02 -13.69 0.38
CA SER A 135 1.75 -13.02 0.08
C SER A 135 0.65 -13.41 1.07
N ALA A 136 0.53 -14.70 1.42
CA ALA A 136 -0.41 -15.14 2.44
C ALA A 136 -0.09 -14.55 3.82
N GLY A 137 1.19 -14.51 4.20
CA GLY A 137 1.66 -13.95 5.47
C GLY A 137 1.33 -12.46 5.59
N ILE A 138 1.53 -11.68 4.52
CA ILE A 138 1.16 -10.25 4.47
C ILE A 138 -0.36 -10.11 4.66
N GLY A 139 -1.17 -10.92 3.97
CA GLY A 139 -2.62 -10.91 4.11
C GLY A 139 -3.09 -11.21 5.54
N PHE A 140 -2.53 -12.24 6.18
CA PHE A 140 -2.83 -12.56 7.59
C PHE A 140 -2.37 -11.47 8.55
N PHE A 141 -1.23 -10.85 8.28
CA PHE A 141 -0.72 -9.74 9.10
C PHE A 141 -1.65 -8.53 9.04
N ILE A 142 -2.10 -8.13 7.83
CA ILE A 142 -3.07 -7.04 7.66
C ILE A 142 -4.41 -7.37 8.36
N ALA A 143 -4.88 -8.61 8.22
CA ALA A 143 -6.10 -9.06 8.90
C ALA A 143 -5.97 -8.99 10.43
N LEU A 144 -4.83 -9.41 10.98
CA LEU A 144 -4.55 -9.34 12.42
C LEU A 144 -4.58 -7.89 12.92
N ILE A 145 -3.93 -6.98 12.18
CA ILE A 145 -3.94 -5.55 12.51
C ILE A 145 -5.35 -4.96 12.44
N GLY A 146 -6.13 -5.34 11.44
CA GLY A 146 -7.54 -4.97 11.35
C GLY A 146 -8.33 -5.42 12.60
N MET A 147 -8.09 -6.63 13.08
CA MET A 147 -8.71 -7.16 14.30
C MET A 147 -8.29 -6.39 15.56
N PHE A 148 -7.04 -5.96 15.66
CA PHE A 148 -6.57 -5.10 16.76
C PHE A 148 -7.23 -3.72 16.71
N ASN A 149 -7.35 -3.10 15.54
CA ASN A 149 -7.93 -1.75 15.39
C ASN A 149 -9.39 -1.67 15.87
N VAL A 150 -10.16 -2.74 15.69
CA VAL A 150 -11.56 -2.79 16.07
C VAL A 150 -11.78 -3.50 17.41
N ASN A 151 -10.71 -3.82 18.13
CA ASN A 151 -10.73 -4.54 19.41
C ASN A 151 -11.43 -5.92 19.37
N ILE A 152 -11.38 -6.62 18.24
CA ILE A 152 -11.72 -8.04 18.16
C ILE A 152 -10.65 -8.86 18.88
N VAL A 153 -9.38 -8.48 18.68
CA VAL A 153 -8.24 -8.98 19.43
C VAL A 153 -7.65 -7.82 20.22
N THR A 154 -7.40 -8.02 21.50
CA THR A 154 -6.77 -7.03 22.37
C THR A 154 -5.43 -7.53 22.84
N ALA A 155 -4.42 -6.64 22.90
CA ALA A 155 -3.09 -6.96 23.39
C ALA A 155 -2.90 -6.35 24.78
N PHE A 156 -2.46 -7.16 25.74
CA PHE A 156 -2.03 -6.69 27.06
C PHE A 156 -0.51 -6.54 27.08
N GLY A 157 -0.01 -5.33 27.32
CA GLY A 157 1.42 -5.04 27.44
C GLY A 157 1.95 -4.11 26.37
N THR A 158 3.18 -3.67 26.54
CA THR A 158 3.90 -2.79 25.62
C THR A 158 4.69 -3.61 24.59
N GLY A 159 4.26 -3.59 23.34
CA GLY A 159 4.94 -4.19 22.20
C GLY A 159 4.40 -5.56 21.78
N ILE A 160 4.56 -5.86 20.49
CA ILE A 160 4.05 -7.09 19.84
C ILE A 160 4.72 -8.36 20.43
N ALA A 161 5.94 -8.26 20.91
CA ALA A 161 6.72 -9.40 21.41
C ALA A 161 6.39 -9.85 22.85
N GLY A 162 5.61 -9.04 23.60
CA GLY A 162 5.22 -9.34 24.98
C GLY A 162 3.73 -9.39 25.24
N ALA A 163 2.92 -9.28 24.17
CA ALA A 163 1.50 -9.17 24.31
C ALA A 163 0.83 -10.54 24.46
N TYR A 164 0.18 -10.76 25.58
CA TYR A 164 -0.86 -11.77 25.66
C TYR A 164 -2.07 -11.25 24.88
N THR A 165 -2.50 -12.00 23.87
CA THR A 165 -3.70 -11.66 23.10
C THR A 165 -4.92 -12.22 23.82
N ASP A 166 -5.90 -11.38 24.06
CA ASP A 166 -7.21 -11.79 24.57
C ASP A 166 -8.30 -11.44 23.53
N MET A 167 -9.40 -12.17 23.57
CA MET A 167 -10.54 -11.85 22.71
C MET A 167 -11.34 -10.70 23.30
N GLY A 168 -11.44 -9.61 22.55
CA GLY A 168 -12.29 -8.49 22.89
C GLY A 168 -13.78 -8.80 22.72
N SER A 169 -14.61 -7.80 22.94
CA SER A 169 -16.06 -7.95 22.75
C SER A 169 -16.42 -7.87 21.26
N ILE A 170 -16.75 -9.00 20.65
CA ILE A 170 -17.16 -9.08 19.24
C ILE A 170 -18.63 -8.68 19.00
N THR A 171 -19.41 -8.48 20.06
CA THR A 171 -20.86 -8.24 19.98
C THR A 171 -21.25 -6.78 20.08
N LYS A 172 -20.30 -5.86 20.28
CA LYS A 172 -20.58 -4.43 20.52
C LYS A 172 -19.61 -3.52 19.79
N GLY A 173 -20.04 -2.29 19.56
CA GLY A 173 -19.20 -1.21 19.07
C GLY A 173 -18.56 -1.46 17.69
N ALA A 174 -17.32 -1.02 17.55
CA ALA A 174 -16.56 -1.10 16.30
C ALA A 174 -16.31 -2.54 15.82
N ALA A 175 -16.18 -3.50 16.74
CA ALA A 175 -15.98 -4.90 16.40
C ALA A 175 -17.18 -5.49 15.66
N LEU A 176 -18.39 -5.25 16.17
CA LEU A 176 -19.63 -5.70 15.51
C LEU A 176 -19.80 -5.02 14.15
N LEU A 177 -19.53 -3.72 14.07
CA LEU A 177 -19.59 -2.98 12.81
C LEU A 177 -18.60 -3.55 11.77
N ALA A 178 -17.37 -3.86 12.18
CA ALA A 178 -16.36 -4.45 11.30
C ALA A 178 -16.77 -5.85 10.81
N LEU A 179 -17.35 -6.69 11.66
CA LEU A 179 -17.84 -8.01 11.26
C LEU A 179 -19.01 -7.92 10.27
N ILE A 180 -19.93 -6.97 10.47
CA ILE A 180 -21.02 -6.71 9.52
C ILE A 180 -20.45 -6.24 8.19
N GLY A 181 -19.51 -5.28 8.20
CA GLY A 181 -18.84 -4.77 7.00
C GLY A 181 -18.08 -5.86 6.26
N LEU A 182 -17.34 -6.71 6.97
CA LEU A 182 -16.63 -7.85 6.39
C LEU A 182 -17.61 -8.83 5.74
N ALA A 183 -18.73 -9.15 6.39
CA ALA A 183 -19.75 -10.05 5.84
C ALA A 183 -20.38 -9.47 4.58
N ILE A 184 -20.74 -8.18 4.57
CA ILE A 184 -21.28 -7.49 3.40
C ILE A 184 -20.28 -7.55 2.25
N THR A 185 -19.03 -7.16 2.50
CA THR A 185 -17.99 -7.14 1.47
C THR A 185 -17.70 -8.55 0.95
N ALA A 186 -17.60 -9.55 1.81
CA ALA A 186 -17.40 -10.94 1.41
C ALA A 186 -18.55 -11.46 0.51
N ILE A 187 -19.80 -11.14 0.85
CA ILE A 187 -20.98 -11.49 0.04
C ILE A 187 -20.89 -10.82 -1.33
N LEU A 188 -20.60 -9.51 -1.38
CA LEU A 188 -20.47 -8.77 -2.65
C LEU A 188 -19.36 -9.33 -3.53
N VAL A 189 -18.22 -9.68 -2.94
CA VAL A 189 -17.10 -10.31 -3.67
C VAL A 189 -17.49 -11.71 -4.17
N ALA A 190 -18.17 -12.52 -3.35
CA ALA A 190 -18.65 -13.85 -3.75
C ALA A 190 -19.61 -13.80 -4.94
N TYR A 191 -20.47 -12.78 -4.98
CA TYR A 191 -21.37 -12.52 -6.12
C TYR A 191 -20.69 -11.81 -7.29
N ARG A 192 -19.37 -11.57 -7.23
CA ARG A 192 -18.58 -10.86 -8.25
C ARG A 192 -19.17 -9.50 -8.63
N VAL A 193 -19.69 -8.76 -7.63
CA VAL A 193 -20.22 -7.41 -7.84
C VAL A 193 -19.05 -6.47 -8.12
N LYS A 194 -19.12 -5.72 -9.23
CA LYS A 194 -18.09 -4.72 -9.57
C LYS A 194 -18.05 -3.63 -8.50
N GLY A 195 -16.84 -3.32 -8.03
CA GLY A 195 -16.66 -2.35 -6.95
C GLY A 195 -17.12 -2.86 -5.56
N ALA A 196 -17.15 -4.18 -5.34
CA ALA A 196 -17.62 -4.83 -4.10
C ALA A 196 -16.99 -4.21 -2.84
N ILE A 197 -15.68 -3.96 -2.84
CA ILE A 197 -14.95 -3.38 -1.72
C ILE A 197 -15.44 -1.97 -1.43
N PHE A 198 -15.57 -1.13 -2.47
CA PHE A 198 -16.03 0.24 -2.32
C PHE A 198 -17.49 0.31 -1.82
N ILE A 199 -18.38 -0.51 -2.40
CA ILE A 199 -19.78 -0.61 -1.94
C ILE A 199 -19.82 -1.09 -0.48
N GLY A 200 -18.96 -2.06 -0.11
CA GLY A 200 -18.83 -2.55 1.25
C GLY A 200 -18.41 -1.46 2.24
N ILE A 201 -17.43 -0.62 1.85
CA ILE A 201 -16.98 0.52 2.66
C ILE A 201 -18.12 1.52 2.88
N ILE A 202 -18.82 1.92 1.80
CA ILE A 202 -19.96 2.85 1.92
C ILE A 202 -21.06 2.27 2.81
N ALA A 203 -21.47 1.02 2.55
CA ALA A 203 -22.51 0.37 3.35
C ALA A 203 -22.14 0.29 4.83
N THR A 204 -20.90 -0.10 5.13
CA THR A 204 -20.38 -0.16 6.50
C THR A 204 -20.34 1.21 7.15
N THR A 205 -19.96 2.25 6.42
CA THR A 205 -19.95 3.63 6.93
C THR A 205 -21.36 4.10 7.28
N LEU A 206 -22.34 3.85 6.41
CA LEU A 206 -23.75 4.20 6.67
C LEU A 206 -24.30 3.45 7.90
N ILE A 207 -24.00 2.16 8.03
CA ILE A 207 -24.36 1.38 9.21
C ILE A 207 -23.68 1.94 10.45
N GLY A 208 -22.39 2.34 10.33
CA GLY A 208 -21.62 2.97 11.40
C GLY A 208 -22.25 4.27 11.92
N PHE A 209 -22.82 5.10 11.03
CA PHE A 209 -23.61 6.27 11.44
C PHE A 209 -24.87 5.87 12.24
N LEU A 210 -25.60 4.86 11.77
CA LEU A 210 -26.80 4.38 12.46
C LEU A 210 -26.47 3.77 13.82
N MET A 211 -25.30 3.16 13.96
CA MET A 211 -24.81 2.58 15.23
C MET A 211 -24.13 3.61 16.14
N GLY A 212 -23.96 4.87 15.71
CA GLY A 212 -23.24 5.91 16.46
C GLY A 212 -21.73 5.65 16.61
N GLN A 213 -21.15 4.79 15.76
CA GLN A 213 -19.71 4.47 15.75
C GLN A 213 -18.92 5.39 14.81
N THR A 214 -19.59 6.10 13.93
CA THR A 214 -18.99 7.00 12.96
C THR A 214 -19.48 8.42 13.22
N THR A 215 -18.54 9.39 13.29
CA THR A 215 -18.84 10.81 13.44
C THR A 215 -18.51 11.58 12.17
N ILE A 216 -19.32 12.57 11.84
CA ILE A 216 -18.98 13.51 10.77
C ILE A 216 -17.96 14.50 11.32
N PRO A 217 -16.84 14.75 10.63
CA PRO A 217 -15.90 15.77 11.05
C PRO A 217 -16.57 17.15 11.13
N GLU A 218 -16.38 17.85 12.23
CA GLU A 218 -16.99 19.17 12.47
C GLU A 218 -16.49 20.26 11.50
N SER A 219 -15.28 20.08 10.94
CA SER A 219 -14.74 21.00 9.94
C SER A 219 -13.77 20.31 8.99
N PHE A 220 -13.88 20.64 7.71
CA PHE A 220 -12.85 20.36 6.71
C PHE A 220 -12.04 21.63 6.52
N THR A 221 -10.97 21.80 7.28
CA THR A 221 -10.11 22.98 7.17
C THR A 221 -8.93 22.67 6.27
N VAL A 222 -8.83 23.37 5.16
CA VAL A 222 -7.69 23.30 4.23
C VAL A 222 -6.52 24.18 4.70
N ALA A 223 -6.77 25.03 5.71
CA ALA A 223 -5.75 25.92 6.27
C ALA A 223 -4.61 25.12 6.93
N GLY A 224 -3.36 25.51 6.67
CA GLY A 224 -2.18 24.89 7.26
C GLY A 224 -1.69 23.58 6.59
N ILE A 225 -2.32 23.12 5.51
CA ILE A 225 -1.88 21.90 4.79
C ILE A 225 -0.42 22.00 4.34
N GLY A 226 0.00 23.15 3.82
CA GLY A 226 1.39 23.36 3.36
C GLY A 226 2.39 23.32 4.52
N GLU A 227 2.04 23.88 5.66
CA GLU A 227 2.87 23.85 6.88
C GLU A 227 2.97 22.41 7.41
N ALA A 228 1.83 21.72 7.54
CA ALA A 228 1.79 20.34 8.00
C ALA A 228 2.60 19.40 7.09
N PHE A 229 2.54 19.60 5.76
CA PHE A 229 3.37 18.84 4.81
C PHE A 229 4.86 19.17 4.98
N GLY A 230 5.24 20.43 5.20
CA GLY A 230 6.61 20.85 5.48
C GLY A 230 7.22 20.26 6.76
N GLU A 231 6.37 19.85 7.73
CA GLU A 231 6.82 19.16 8.94
C GLU A 231 7.29 17.72 8.69
N VAL A 232 6.79 17.06 7.66
CA VAL A 232 7.11 15.66 7.38
C VAL A 232 8.00 15.47 6.13
N ALA A 233 7.90 16.38 5.14
CA ALA A 233 8.63 16.27 3.90
C ALA A 233 10.13 16.58 4.08
N PHE A 234 10.99 15.78 3.45
CA PHE A 234 12.44 15.93 3.44
C PHE A 234 13.10 15.90 4.83
N LYS A 235 12.51 15.17 5.79
CA LYS A 235 12.99 15.06 7.19
C LYS A 235 13.80 13.77 7.43
N LEU A 236 14.58 13.31 6.47
CA LEU A 236 15.38 12.10 6.60
C LEU A 236 16.62 12.32 7.47
N ASP A 237 16.79 11.51 8.52
CA ASP A 237 17.99 11.51 9.36
C ASP A 237 18.85 10.27 9.13
N PHE A 238 19.79 10.37 8.18
CA PHE A 238 20.70 9.27 7.84
C PHE A 238 21.75 9.02 8.93
N SER A 239 22.23 10.08 9.56
CA SER A 239 23.29 10.00 10.57
C SER A 239 22.77 9.37 11.87
N GLY A 240 21.60 9.79 12.31
CA GLY A 240 20.91 9.22 13.46
C GLY A 240 20.51 7.76 13.22
N ALA A 241 20.05 7.40 12.04
CA ALA A 241 19.66 6.03 11.71
C ALA A 241 20.81 5.03 11.87
N LEU A 242 22.03 5.40 11.49
CA LEU A 242 23.20 4.52 11.65
C LEU A 242 23.66 4.45 13.11
N SER A 243 23.56 5.53 13.86
CA SER A 243 24.07 5.61 15.24
C SER A 243 23.11 5.07 16.29
N ALA A 244 21.79 5.18 16.09
CA ALA A 244 20.79 4.81 17.10
C ALA A 244 20.72 3.30 17.37
N GLY A 245 20.72 2.46 16.32
CA GLY A 245 20.55 1.01 16.46
C GLY A 245 21.82 0.19 16.22
N GLY A 246 22.91 0.83 15.78
CA GLY A 246 24.11 0.12 15.32
C GLY A 246 23.95 -0.46 13.91
N VAL A 247 25.03 -1.00 13.35
CA VAL A 247 25.10 -1.45 11.95
C VAL A 247 24.16 -2.62 11.66
N VAL A 248 24.05 -3.59 12.57
CA VAL A 248 23.27 -4.83 12.32
C VAL A 248 21.78 -4.56 12.23
N PRO A 249 21.10 -3.93 13.21
CA PRO A 249 19.68 -3.58 13.08
C PRO A 249 19.38 -2.67 11.89
N PHE A 250 20.26 -1.71 11.63
CA PHE A 250 20.14 -0.81 10.48
C PHE A 250 20.12 -1.56 9.14
N LEU A 251 21.11 -2.43 8.89
CA LEU A 251 21.16 -3.24 7.67
C LEU A 251 20.00 -4.24 7.59
N THR A 252 19.63 -4.84 8.73
CA THR A 252 18.49 -5.76 8.78
C THR A 252 17.20 -5.06 8.36
N ALA A 253 16.93 -3.85 8.86
CA ALA A 253 15.75 -3.09 8.50
C ALA A 253 15.74 -2.74 7.00
N ILE A 254 16.85 -2.25 6.44
CA ILE A 254 16.99 -1.92 5.01
C ILE A 254 16.71 -3.14 4.14
N ILE A 255 17.37 -4.27 4.43
CA ILE A 255 17.23 -5.51 3.65
C ILE A 255 15.79 -6.03 3.76
N THR A 256 15.19 -5.98 4.94
CA THR A 256 13.81 -6.43 5.15
C THR A 256 12.84 -5.57 4.35
N PHE A 257 12.94 -4.24 4.39
CA PHE A 257 12.10 -3.38 3.56
C PHE A 257 12.29 -3.69 2.07
N ALA A 258 13.52 -3.74 1.57
CA ALA A 258 13.79 -3.97 0.16
C ALA A 258 13.27 -5.32 -0.35
N ILE A 259 13.44 -6.38 0.44
CA ILE A 259 12.96 -7.73 0.09
C ILE A 259 11.43 -7.78 0.15
N CYS A 260 10.81 -7.30 1.22
CA CYS A 260 9.36 -7.31 1.37
C CYS A 260 8.68 -6.48 0.29
N ASP A 261 9.18 -5.29 -0.03
CA ASP A 261 8.68 -4.41 -1.09
C ASP A 261 8.76 -5.09 -2.47
N CYS A 262 9.93 -5.66 -2.78
CA CYS A 262 10.12 -6.41 -4.02
C CYS A 262 9.13 -7.56 -4.17
N PHE A 263 8.90 -8.35 -3.11
CA PHE A 263 7.99 -9.50 -3.18
C PHE A 263 6.53 -9.12 -3.17
N ASP A 264 6.17 -8.08 -2.44
CA ASP A 264 4.81 -7.54 -2.45
C ASP A 264 4.42 -7.09 -3.86
N THR A 265 5.28 -6.30 -4.49
CA THR A 265 5.05 -5.84 -5.87
C THR A 265 5.06 -6.98 -6.87
N VAL A 266 6.04 -7.90 -6.83
CA VAL A 266 6.06 -9.06 -7.75
C VAL A 266 4.85 -9.95 -7.54
N GLY A 267 4.46 -10.22 -6.29
CA GLY A 267 3.29 -11.01 -5.95
C GLY A 267 2.00 -10.39 -6.47
N THR A 268 1.82 -9.09 -6.25
CA THR A 268 0.66 -8.32 -6.71
C THR A 268 0.59 -8.27 -8.23
N LEU A 269 1.69 -7.96 -8.92
CA LEU A 269 1.74 -7.91 -10.39
C LEU A 269 1.40 -9.26 -11.01
N LEU A 270 2.05 -10.35 -10.56
CA LEU A 270 1.84 -11.68 -11.14
C LEU A 270 0.47 -12.25 -10.77
N GLY A 271 0.04 -12.10 -9.52
CA GLY A 271 -1.26 -12.59 -9.05
C GLY A 271 -2.42 -11.90 -9.76
N THR A 272 -2.39 -10.57 -9.85
CA THR A 272 -3.45 -9.79 -10.49
C THR A 272 -3.43 -9.95 -12.02
N ALA A 273 -2.25 -9.89 -12.66
CA ALA A 273 -2.11 -10.11 -14.10
C ALA A 273 -2.50 -11.52 -14.52
N GLY A 274 -2.20 -12.54 -13.69
CA GLY A 274 -2.60 -13.92 -13.92
C GLY A 274 -4.11 -14.09 -13.94
N ASN A 275 -4.79 -13.54 -12.95
CA ASN A 275 -6.27 -13.58 -12.89
C ASN A 275 -6.93 -12.83 -14.05
N ALA A 276 -6.28 -11.81 -14.59
CA ALA A 276 -6.76 -10.98 -15.69
C ALA A 276 -6.37 -11.50 -17.08
N GLY A 277 -5.63 -12.63 -17.17
CA GLY A 277 -5.16 -13.18 -18.44
C GLY A 277 -4.14 -12.28 -19.15
N MET A 278 -3.35 -11.50 -18.41
CA MET A 278 -2.35 -10.56 -18.95
C MET A 278 -0.93 -11.13 -18.97
N LEU A 279 -0.73 -12.39 -18.57
CA LEU A 279 0.55 -13.05 -18.61
C LEU A 279 0.85 -13.56 -20.03
N ASP A 280 2.14 -13.61 -20.39
CA ASP A 280 2.61 -14.23 -21.60
C ASP A 280 2.60 -15.78 -21.51
N GLU A 281 2.95 -16.47 -22.60
CA GLU A 281 3.01 -17.94 -22.67
C GLU A 281 4.00 -18.56 -21.66
N ASN A 282 4.96 -17.78 -21.18
CA ASN A 282 5.96 -18.18 -20.19
C ASN A 282 5.55 -17.83 -18.76
N GLY A 283 4.35 -17.29 -18.55
CA GLY A 283 3.87 -16.85 -17.25
C GLY A 283 4.49 -15.55 -16.75
N ASN A 284 5.13 -14.74 -17.60
CA ASN A 284 5.66 -13.43 -17.25
C ASN A 284 4.64 -12.33 -17.56
N PHE A 285 4.69 -11.27 -16.79
CA PHE A 285 3.87 -10.08 -17.05
C PHE A 285 4.63 -9.09 -17.96
N PRO A 286 4.15 -8.81 -19.19
CA PRO A 286 4.76 -7.82 -20.06
C PRO A 286 4.73 -6.43 -19.42
N GLY A 287 5.91 -5.79 -19.28
CA GLY A 287 6.04 -4.51 -18.60
C GLY A 287 6.35 -4.61 -17.11
N GLY A 288 6.35 -5.81 -16.51
CA GLY A 288 6.63 -6.03 -15.08
C GLY A 288 7.98 -5.46 -14.65
N ASP A 289 9.02 -5.56 -15.46
CA ASP A 289 10.34 -4.99 -15.17
C ASP A 289 10.30 -3.48 -15.00
N ARG A 290 9.54 -2.79 -15.84
CA ARG A 290 9.38 -1.34 -15.76
C ARG A 290 8.47 -0.93 -14.62
N ALA A 291 7.47 -1.75 -14.30
CA ALA A 291 6.61 -1.54 -13.15
C ALA A 291 7.42 -1.62 -11.83
N LEU A 292 8.35 -2.58 -11.71
CA LEU A 292 9.25 -2.68 -10.55
C LEU A 292 10.21 -1.48 -10.44
N ILE A 293 10.69 -0.94 -11.56
CA ILE A 293 11.51 0.29 -11.54
C ILE A 293 10.65 1.47 -11.08
N ALA A 294 9.42 1.59 -11.57
CA ALA A 294 8.49 2.63 -11.15
C ALA A 294 8.21 2.54 -9.64
N ASP A 295 8.02 1.35 -9.13
CA ASP A 295 7.78 1.05 -7.72
C ASP A 295 8.97 1.45 -6.83
N ALA A 296 10.18 1.05 -7.19
CA ALA A 296 11.39 1.44 -6.46
C ALA A 296 11.62 2.97 -6.42
N ILE A 297 11.33 3.67 -7.54
CA ILE A 297 11.40 5.14 -7.57
C ILE A 297 10.28 5.74 -6.72
N ALA A 298 9.08 5.15 -6.74
CA ALA A 298 7.97 5.60 -5.93
C ALA A 298 8.24 5.42 -4.43
N THR A 299 8.86 4.32 -4.00
CA THR A 299 9.32 4.12 -2.62
C THR A 299 10.32 5.19 -2.20
N CYS A 300 11.33 5.50 -3.03
CA CYS A 300 12.26 6.59 -2.75
C CYS A 300 11.55 7.95 -2.63
N THR A 301 10.63 8.25 -3.54
CA THR A 301 9.88 9.52 -3.50
C THR A 301 8.93 9.59 -2.32
N GLY A 302 8.29 8.48 -1.95
CA GLY A 302 7.46 8.38 -0.76
C GLY A 302 8.22 8.72 0.52
N ALA A 303 9.38 8.12 0.72
CA ALA A 303 10.25 8.41 1.86
C ALA A 303 10.69 9.89 1.90
N LEU A 304 11.03 10.49 0.75
CA LEU A 304 11.36 11.93 0.67
C LEU A 304 10.18 12.84 1.02
N LEU A 305 8.98 12.46 0.64
CA LEU A 305 7.76 13.24 0.90
C LEU A 305 7.22 13.07 2.32
N GLY A 306 7.76 12.13 3.11
CA GLY A 306 7.33 11.90 4.49
C GLY A 306 6.24 10.84 4.62
N THR A 307 6.27 9.82 3.76
CA THR A 307 5.48 8.61 3.91
C THR A 307 6.37 7.36 3.82
N SER A 308 5.84 6.19 4.13
CA SER A 308 6.55 4.93 4.06
C SER A 308 6.74 4.46 2.59
N THR A 309 7.08 3.18 2.39
CA THR A 309 7.22 2.57 1.07
C THR A 309 5.95 2.73 0.23
N VAL A 310 6.11 3.12 -1.02
CA VAL A 310 5.01 3.20 -2.00
C VAL A 310 5.12 1.98 -2.91
N THR A 311 4.11 1.13 -2.90
CA THR A 311 4.13 -0.17 -3.58
C THR A 311 2.90 -0.37 -4.47
N THR A 312 2.92 -1.38 -5.32
CA THR A 312 1.82 -1.73 -6.22
C THR A 312 0.65 -2.33 -5.45
N PHE A 313 -0.54 -1.77 -5.63
CA PHE A 313 -1.76 -2.15 -4.89
C PHE A 313 -2.54 -3.27 -5.58
N VAL A 314 -2.93 -4.28 -4.81
CA VAL A 314 -3.77 -5.41 -5.26
C VAL A 314 -5.16 -4.94 -5.70
N GLU A 315 -5.66 -3.83 -5.15
CA GLU A 315 -6.92 -3.19 -5.51
C GLU A 315 -6.96 -2.74 -6.98
N SER A 316 -5.81 -2.67 -7.65
CA SER A 316 -5.72 -2.47 -9.11
C SER A 316 -6.51 -3.55 -9.88
N SER A 317 -6.71 -4.73 -9.27
CA SER A 317 -7.55 -5.79 -9.84
C SER A 317 -8.95 -5.31 -10.16
N THR A 318 -9.53 -4.41 -9.37
CA THR A 318 -10.90 -3.91 -9.57
C THR A 318 -11.04 -3.11 -10.87
N GLY A 319 -10.07 -2.25 -11.18
CA GLY A 319 -10.03 -1.53 -12.45
C GLY A 319 -9.69 -2.43 -13.64
N ILE A 320 -8.81 -3.41 -13.43
CA ILE A 320 -8.46 -4.39 -14.46
C ILE A 320 -9.69 -5.26 -14.82
N GLU A 321 -10.49 -5.67 -13.84
CA GLU A 321 -11.76 -6.37 -14.04
C GLU A 321 -12.79 -5.50 -14.77
N ASP A 322 -12.76 -4.18 -14.57
CA ASP A 322 -13.59 -3.21 -15.28
C ASP A 322 -13.11 -2.93 -16.72
N GLY A 323 -12.00 -3.53 -17.13
CA GLY A 323 -11.47 -3.47 -18.49
C GLY A 323 -10.23 -2.58 -18.66
N GLY A 324 -9.63 -2.07 -17.58
CA GLY A 324 -8.34 -1.36 -17.61
C GLY A 324 -7.22 -2.26 -18.12
N ARG A 325 -6.41 -1.78 -19.05
CA ARG A 325 -5.33 -2.56 -19.68
C ARG A 325 -4.04 -1.77 -19.86
N THR A 326 -4.08 -0.46 -19.65
CA THR A 326 -2.96 0.43 -19.97
C THR A 326 -2.65 1.39 -18.83
N GLY A 327 -1.56 2.11 -18.96
CA GLY A 327 -1.18 3.16 -18.01
C GLY A 327 -2.19 4.33 -17.92
N LEU A 328 -3.15 4.43 -18.82
CA LEU A 328 -4.19 5.45 -18.72
C LEU A 328 -5.08 5.19 -17.50
N THR A 329 -5.37 3.93 -17.16
CA THR A 329 -6.05 3.55 -15.91
C THR A 329 -5.26 4.04 -14.70
N SER A 330 -3.96 3.73 -14.65
CA SER A 330 -3.08 4.15 -13.55
C SER A 330 -2.99 5.68 -13.44
N MET A 331 -2.82 6.38 -14.57
CA MET A 331 -2.82 7.84 -14.61
C MET A 331 -4.12 8.44 -14.08
N THR A 332 -5.26 7.87 -14.48
CA THR A 332 -6.58 8.35 -14.02
C THR A 332 -6.76 8.16 -12.51
N THR A 333 -6.25 7.08 -11.96
CA THR A 333 -6.29 6.83 -10.51
C THR A 333 -5.41 7.80 -9.74
N GLY A 334 -4.25 8.17 -10.30
CA GLY A 334 -3.28 9.05 -9.64
C GLY A 334 -3.67 10.54 -9.66
N ILE A 335 -4.58 10.96 -10.54
CA ILE A 335 -5.06 12.36 -10.65
C ILE A 335 -6.33 12.55 -9.83
#